data_ce96e451445345180b4f9a8c60344c3f
#
_entry.id   ce96e451445345180b4f9a8c60344c3f
#
_cell.length_a   1.000
_cell.length_b   1.000
_cell.length_c   1.000
_cell.angle_alpha   90.00
_cell.angle_beta   90.00
_cell.angle_gamma   90.00
#
_symmetry.space_group_name_H-M   'P 1'
#
loop_
_entity.id
_entity.type
_entity.pdbx_description
1 polymer ?
#
loop_
_entity_poly.entity_id
_entity_poly.type
_entity_poly.pdbx_seq_one_letter_code
_entity_poly.pdbx_strand_id
1 'polypeptide(L)'
;MEKEEGKYLFRMNFTGWVDKLLPYVSNFMVENQMDPLTIPDIHRSIWIEGPFLFPPITYNTEMTCTFSSGSLYHLSELERHGTVIVLYGDKTFSVDANIAFDSILLSYDYFLKLLFLRQRGKVLAEATSIWANIGIDFNMITCELTLKRLKLNNIESIRIFPDENNLVEDAIMPLANVLIFLVKTALIKKIEEQAAIFLREYLDRMAKNLCPWNAFNLFNYDVTE
;
A
#
# COMPACT_ATOMS: atom_id res chain seq x y z
N MET A 1 -14.07 -21.04 9.50
CA MET A 1 -14.43 -20.20 8.34
C MET A 1 -15.61 -20.84 7.62
N GLU A 2 -16.73 -21.03 8.33
CA GLU A 2 -17.87 -21.86 7.88
C GLU A 2 -19.21 -21.32 8.36
N LYS A 3 -19.55 -20.03 8.12
CA LYS A 3 -20.86 -19.47 8.50
C LYS A 3 -21.41 -18.36 7.60
N GLU A 4 -20.87 -18.12 6.40
CA GLU A 4 -21.38 -17.08 5.50
C GLU A 4 -22.02 -17.57 4.20
N GLU A 5 -22.02 -18.87 3.90
CA GLU A 5 -22.55 -19.39 2.63
C GLU A 5 -24.06 -19.22 2.46
N GLY A 6 -24.83 -19.00 3.52
CA GLY A 6 -26.29 -18.81 3.44
C GLY A 6 -26.77 -17.40 3.05
N LYS A 7 -25.88 -16.43 2.96
CA LYS A 7 -26.23 -15.01 2.76
C LYS A 7 -26.25 -14.57 1.29
N TYR A 8 -25.55 -15.29 0.41
CA TYR A 8 -25.40 -14.89 -0.99
C TYR A 8 -26.27 -15.72 -1.92
N LEU A 9 -27.01 -15.02 -2.82
CA LEU A 9 -27.91 -15.62 -3.79
C LEU A 9 -27.19 -16.07 -5.06
N PHE A 10 -26.15 -15.33 -5.48
CA PHE A 10 -25.40 -15.61 -6.70
C PHE A 10 -23.90 -15.46 -6.47
N ARG A 11 -23.15 -16.31 -7.19
CA ARG A 11 -21.69 -16.23 -7.28
C ARG A 11 -21.28 -16.18 -8.73
N MET A 12 -20.55 -15.14 -9.12
CA MET A 12 -20.12 -14.92 -10.50
C MET A 12 -18.61 -14.81 -10.58
N ASN A 13 -18.03 -15.33 -11.66
CA ASN A 13 -16.61 -15.14 -11.96
C ASN A 13 -16.44 -13.86 -12.79
N PHE A 14 -15.75 -12.88 -12.23
CA PHE A 14 -15.47 -11.58 -12.84
C PHE A 14 -14.02 -11.40 -13.27
N THR A 15 -13.25 -12.47 -13.28
CA THR A 15 -11.81 -12.46 -13.58
C THR A 15 -11.49 -11.71 -14.89
N GLY A 16 -12.15 -12.08 -15.99
CA GLY A 16 -11.90 -11.45 -17.29
C GLY A 16 -12.36 -9.99 -17.38
N TRP A 17 -13.24 -9.55 -16.49
CA TRP A 17 -13.64 -8.15 -16.38
C TRP A 17 -12.54 -7.34 -15.68
N VAL A 18 -12.00 -7.87 -14.60
CA VAL A 18 -10.91 -7.21 -13.85
C VAL A 18 -9.67 -7.08 -14.72
N ASP A 19 -9.32 -8.11 -15.51
CA ASP A 19 -8.20 -8.05 -16.45
C ASP A 19 -8.33 -6.90 -17.46
N LYS A 20 -9.57 -6.58 -17.86
CA LYS A 20 -9.82 -5.43 -18.75
C LYS A 20 -9.77 -4.09 -18.03
N LEU A 21 -10.05 -4.06 -16.73
CA LEU A 21 -10.05 -2.81 -15.95
C LEU A 21 -8.66 -2.42 -15.45
N LEU A 22 -7.78 -3.37 -15.19
CA LEU A 22 -6.44 -3.09 -14.65
C LEU A 22 -5.64 -2.07 -15.46
N PRO A 23 -5.60 -2.11 -16.81
CA PRO A 23 -4.90 -1.10 -17.59
C PRO A 23 -5.44 0.32 -17.39
N TYR A 24 -6.75 0.47 -17.19
CA TYR A 24 -7.35 1.78 -16.90
C TYR A 24 -6.96 2.28 -15.52
N VAL A 25 -6.91 1.38 -14.51
CA VAL A 25 -6.45 1.71 -13.17
C VAL A 25 -4.98 2.11 -13.19
N SER A 26 -4.14 1.36 -13.89
CA SER A 26 -2.73 1.66 -14.09
C SER A 26 -2.52 3.06 -14.70
N ASN A 27 -3.16 3.34 -15.83
CA ASN A 27 -3.10 4.65 -16.48
C ASN A 27 -3.58 5.77 -15.54
N PHE A 28 -4.69 5.53 -14.83
CA PHE A 28 -5.22 6.50 -13.87
C PHE A 28 -4.21 6.81 -12.76
N MET A 29 -3.49 5.81 -12.25
CA MET A 29 -2.46 6.00 -11.22
C MET A 29 -1.32 6.88 -11.72
N VAL A 30 -0.86 6.66 -12.95
CA VAL A 30 0.19 7.47 -13.59
C VAL A 30 -0.29 8.91 -13.80
N GLU A 31 -1.48 9.09 -14.37
CA GLU A 31 -2.05 10.42 -14.67
C GLU A 31 -2.29 11.26 -13.41
N ASN A 32 -2.57 10.61 -12.27
CA ASN A 32 -2.81 11.30 -11.00
C ASN A 32 -1.56 11.34 -10.09
N GLN A 33 -0.37 11.11 -10.64
CA GLN A 33 0.91 11.18 -9.92
C GLN A 33 0.97 10.25 -8.69
N MET A 34 0.36 9.08 -8.81
CA MET A 34 0.40 8.03 -7.78
C MET A 34 1.53 7.04 -8.01
N ASP A 35 2.20 7.15 -9.13
CA ASP A 35 3.42 6.43 -9.46
C ASP A 35 4.39 7.39 -10.17
N PRO A 36 5.43 7.89 -9.46
CA PRO A 36 5.81 7.56 -8.08
C PRO A 36 4.91 8.20 -7.00
N LEU A 37 4.63 7.43 -5.95
CA LEU A 37 3.92 7.92 -4.77
C LEU A 37 4.90 8.48 -3.75
N THR A 38 4.72 9.75 -3.35
CA THR A 38 5.49 10.35 -2.27
C THR A 38 5.07 9.77 -0.91
N ILE A 39 6.04 9.34 -0.12
CA ILE A 39 5.83 8.78 1.20
C ILE A 39 6.48 9.65 2.27
N PRO A 40 5.92 9.68 3.50
CA PRO A 40 6.39 10.57 4.56
C PRO A 40 7.80 10.28 5.03
N ASP A 41 8.42 11.31 5.56
CA ASP A 41 9.69 11.20 6.26
C ASP A 41 9.58 10.33 7.52
N ILE A 42 10.65 9.58 7.81
CA ILE A 42 10.73 8.69 8.95
C ILE A 42 11.91 9.10 9.82
N HIS A 43 11.64 9.35 11.10
CA HIS A 43 12.67 9.62 12.11
C HIS A 43 12.65 8.51 13.16
N ARG A 44 13.80 7.89 13.40
CA ARG A 44 13.94 6.81 14.40
C ARG A 44 15.25 6.92 15.15
N SER A 45 15.16 6.65 16.45
CA SER A 45 16.31 6.38 17.30
C SER A 45 16.33 4.90 17.64
N ILE A 46 17.50 4.29 17.54
CA ILE A 46 17.70 2.87 17.75
C ILE A 46 18.89 2.70 18.68
N TRP A 47 18.75 1.86 19.66
CA TRP A 47 19.84 1.46 20.56
C TRP A 47 20.59 0.30 19.91
N ILE A 48 21.91 0.48 19.78
CA ILE A 48 22.79 -0.55 19.24
C ILE A 48 23.63 -1.11 20.36
N GLU A 49 23.55 -2.43 20.53
CA GLU A 49 24.34 -3.18 21.47
C GLU A 49 25.47 -3.91 20.73
N GLY A 50 26.68 -3.77 21.22
CA GLY A 50 27.82 -4.55 20.71
C GLY A 50 29.02 -3.74 20.23
N PRO A 51 30.12 -4.42 19.84
CA PRO A 51 31.33 -3.78 19.32
C PRO A 51 31.08 -3.25 17.91
N PHE A 52 30.95 -1.92 17.78
CA PHE A 52 30.57 -1.30 16.51
C PHE A 52 31.73 -0.65 15.75
N LEU A 53 32.89 -0.47 16.39
CA LEU A 53 34.04 0.22 15.83
C LEU A 53 35.34 -0.40 16.32
N PHE A 54 36.44 -0.17 15.61
CA PHE A 54 37.79 -0.45 16.09
C PHE A 54 38.40 0.78 16.75
N PRO A 55 38.74 0.73 18.06
CA PRO A 55 38.55 -0.36 19.03
C PRO A 55 37.05 -0.57 19.40
N PRO A 56 36.66 -1.80 19.77
CA PRO A 56 35.27 -2.13 20.04
C PRO A 56 34.71 -1.29 21.20
N ILE A 57 33.73 -0.48 20.90
CA ILE A 57 32.98 0.27 21.93
C ILE A 57 31.82 -0.60 22.38
N THR A 58 31.89 -1.13 23.59
CA THR A 58 30.91 -2.03 24.21
C THR A 58 29.85 -1.28 25.02
N TYR A 59 29.26 -0.26 24.48
CA TYR A 59 28.21 0.49 25.18
C TYR A 59 26.94 0.55 24.36
N ASN A 60 25.79 0.58 25.04
CA ASN A 60 24.52 0.93 24.43
C ASN A 60 24.64 2.34 23.85
N THR A 61 24.64 2.43 22.52
CA THR A 61 24.79 3.70 21.83
C THR A 61 23.53 3.98 21.03
N GLU A 62 23.01 5.18 21.19
CA GLU A 62 21.87 5.63 20.40
C GLU A 62 22.33 6.03 19.00
N MET A 63 21.72 5.40 18.00
CA MET A 63 21.84 5.79 16.60
C MET A 63 20.54 6.48 16.17
N THR A 64 20.66 7.69 15.65
CA THR A 64 19.54 8.41 15.06
C THR A 64 19.57 8.22 13.54
N CYS A 65 18.43 7.83 12.99
CA CYS A 65 18.24 7.61 11.57
C CYS A 65 17.08 8.47 11.07
N THR A 66 17.32 9.26 10.04
CA THR A 66 16.30 10.04 9.35
C THR A 66 16.24 9.59 7.89
N PHE A 67 15.05 9.28 7.42
CA PHE A 67 14.75 9.02 6.03
C PHE A 67 13.85 10.13 5.53
N SER A 68 14.23 10.77 4.44
CA SER A 68 13.50 11.90 3.84
C SER A 68 13.36 11.71 2.34
N SER A 69 12.49 12.50 1.72
CA SER A 69 12.24 12.49 0.28
C SER A 69 11.81 11.09 -0.24
N GLY A 70 11.00 10.39 0.54
CA GLY A 70 10.56 9.03 0.23
C GLY A 70 9.68 8.95 -1.01
N SER A 71 9.94 7.97 -1.88
CA SER A 71 9.14 7.70 -3.08
C SER A 71 8.98 6.21 -3.32
N LEU A 72 7.77 5.81 -3.73
CA LEU A 72 7.44 4.45 -4.18
C LEU A 72 7.19 4.46 -5.67
N TYR A 73 7.77 3.52 -6.38
CA TYR A 73 7.68 3.33 -7.82
C TYR A 73 7.08 1.98 -8.17
N HIS A 74 6.59 1.82 -9.38
CA HIS A 74 6.00 0.61 -9.95
C HIS A 74 4.65 0.22 -9.33
N LEU A 75 3.97 1.19 -8.72
CA LEU A 75 2.63 0.97 -8.17
C LEU A 75 1.57 0.84 -9.27
N SER A 76 1.83 1.37 -10.46
CA SER A 76 0.96 1.25 -11.63
C SER A 76 1.13 -0.05 -12.41
N GLU A 77 2.15 -0.84 -12.12
CA GLU A 77 2.40 -2.16 -12.73
C GLU A 77 1.57 -3.23 -12.02
N LEU A 78 0.25 -3.13 -12.19
CA LEU A 78 -0.74 -3.96 -11.50
C LEU A 78 -1.06 -5.21 -12.29
N GLU A 79 -1.04 -6.34 -11.61
CA GLU A 79 -1.52 -7.61 -12.14
C GLU A 79 -2.56 -8.24 -11.22
N ARG A 80 -3.47 -9.01 -11.79
CA ARG A 80 -4.43 -9.77 -10.99
C ARG A 80 -3.76 -11.04 -10.45
N HIS A 81 -3.98 -11.32 -9.19
CA HIS A 81 -3.56 -12.56 -8.56
C HIS A 81 -4.78 -13.45 -8.24
N GLY A 82 -4.86 -14.63 -8.86
CA GLY A 82 -5.97 -15.59 -8.65
C GLY A 82 -7.27 -15.20 -9.35
N THR A 83 -8.38 -15.80 -8.94
CA THR A 83 -9.72 -15.56 -9.48
C THR A 83 -10.44 -14.46 -8.72
N VAL A 84 -11.21 -13.64 -9.45
CA VAL A 84 -12.09 -12.63 -8.85
C VAL A 84 -13.50 -13.15 -8.83
N ILE A 85 -14.10 -13.16 -7.66
CA ILE A 85 -15.46 -13.62 -7.43
C ILE A 85 -16.30 -12.46 -6.95
N VAL A 86 -17.44 -12.28 -7.58
CA VAL A 86 -18.47 -11.37 -7.13
C VAL A 86 -19.60 -12.18 -6.50
N LEU A 87 -19.95 -11.81 -5.29
CA LEU A 87 -21.06 -12.36 -4.53
C LEU A 87 -22.20 -11.37 -4.53
N TYR A 88 -23.42 -11.83 -4.76
CA TYR A 88 -24.61 -10.99 -4.66
C TYR A 88 -25.54 -11.54 -3.58
N GLY A 89 -25.95 -10.67 -2.67
CA GLY A 89 -26.91 -10.95 -1.62
C GLY A 89 -27.36 -9.67 -0.94
N ASP A 90 -28.58 -9.65 -0.41
CA ASP A 90 -29.14 -8.49 0.29
C ASP A 90 -28.99 -7.17 -0.47
N LYS A 91 -29.23 -7.22 -1.80
CA LYS A 91 -29.09 -6.06 -2.71
C LYS A 91 -27.70 -5.45 -2.75
N THR A 92 -26.69 -6.21 -2.36
CA THR A 92 -25.29 -5.82 -2.35
C THR A 92 -24.45 -6.77 -3.20
N PHE A 93 -23.62 -6.20 -4.06
CA PHE A 93 -22.54 -6.92 -4.71
C PHE A 93 -21.27 -6.77 -3.87
N SER A 94 -20.69 -7.90 -3.50
CA SER A 94 -19.40 -7.95 -2.81
C SER A 94 -18.35 -8.52 -3.75
N VAL A 95 -17.28 -7.76 -3.96
CA VAL A 95 -16.15 -8.13 -4.81
C VAL A 95 -14.93 -8.33 -3.94
N ASP A 96 -14.32 -9.51 -4.05
CA ASP A 96 -13.00 -9.77 -3.47
C ASP A 96 -12.01 -10.04 -4.60
N ALA A 97 -10.95 -9.24 -4.65
CA ALA A 97 -9.89 -9.34 -5.65
C ALA A 97 -8.51 -9.29 -4.97
N ASN A 98 -7.58 -10.05 -5.52
CA ASN A 98 -6.17 -9.91 -5.19
C ASN A 98 -5.45 -9.26 -6.37
N ILE A 99 -4.73 -8.21 -6.08
CA ILE A 99 -3.90 -7.47 -7.04
C ILE A 99 -2.45 -7.69 -6.65
N ALA A 100 -1.64 -8.12 -7.59
CA ALA A 100 -0.22 -8.33 -7.43
C ALA A 100 0.59 -7.17 -8.01
N PHE A 101 1.78 -7.00 -7.46
CA PHE A 101 2.84 -6.14 -7.96
C PHE A 101 4.08 -7.01 -8.11
N ASP A 102 4.67 -6.99 -9.28
CA ASP A 102 5.85 -7.79 -9.58
C ASP A 102 7.01 -7.34 -8.70
N SER A 103 7.26 -6.04 -8.66
CA SER A 103 8.15 -5.40 -7.72
C SER A 103 7.64 -4.00 -7.34
N ILE A 104 7.91 -3.58 -6.11
CA ILE A 104 7.75 -2.20 -5.68
C ILE A 104 9.14 -1.69 -5.29
N LEU A 105 9.55 -0.57 -5.91
CA LEU A 105 10.83 0.06 -5.60
C LEU A 105 10.59 1.24 -4.65
N LEU A 106 11.28 1.22 -3.53
CA LEU A 106 11.32 2.27 -2.53
C LEU A 106 12.62 3.04 -2.64
N SER A 107 12.56 4.37 -2.64
CA SER A 107 13.72 5.25 -2.57
C SER A 107 13.60 6.19 -1.39
N TYR A 108 14.69 6.36 -0.64
CA TYR A 108 14.83 7.38 0.42
C TYR A 108 16.20 8.00 0.40
N ASP A 109 16.27 9.28 0.72
CA ASP A 109 17.49 9.91 1.19
C ASP A 109 17.62 9.61 2.69
N TYR A 110 18.80 9.16 3.13
CA TYR A 110 19.02 8.85 4.54
C TYR A 110 20.08 9.74 5.17
N PHE A 111 19.89 10.03 6.44
CA PHE A 111 20.87 10.64 7.31
C PHE A 111 21.02 9.82 8.60
N LEU A 112 22.24 9.36 8.84
CA LEU A 112 22.62 8.60 10.02
C LEU A 112 23.53 9.42 10.90
N LYS A 113 23.27 9.35 12.21
CA LYS A 113 24.13 9.91 13.23
C LYS A 113 24.36 8.85 14.31
N LEU A 114 25.60 8.46 14.46
CA LEU A 114 26.06 7.54 15.51
C LEU A 114 27.28 8.17 16.19
N LEU A 115 27.13 8.63 17.43
CA LEU A 115 28.17 9.36 18.14
C LEU A 115 28.71 10.55 17.31
N PHE A 116 29.98 10.47 16.88
CA PHE A 116 30.63 11.44 16.02
C PHE A 116 30.53 11.15 14.53
N LEU A 117 30.07 9.93 14.17
CA LEU A 117 29.88 9.55 12.78
C LEU A 117 28.57 10.15 12.23
N ARG A 118 28.67 10.74 11.06
CA ARG A 118 27.53 11.26 10.31
C ARG A 118 27.65 10.79 8.88
N GLN A 119 26.63 10.09 8.42
CA GLN A 119 26.58 9.58 7.06
C GLN A 119 25.28 10.03 6.38
N ARG A 120 25.39 10.37 5.11
CA ARG A 120 24.26 10.69 4.24
C ARG A 120 24.39 9.91 2.96
N GLY A 121 23.28 9.55 2.37
CA GLY A 121 23.26 8.87 1.07
C GLY A 121 21.84 8.60 0.64
N LYS A 122 21.72 7.82 -0.43
CA LYS A 122 20.45 7.32 -0.94
C LYS A 122 20.37 5.83 -0.70
N VAL A 123 19.21 5.35 -0.33
CA VAL A 123 18.92 3.93 -0.20
C VAL A 123 17.78 3.58 -1.13
N LEU A 124 17.94 2.49 -1.86
CA LEU A 124 16.92 1.86 -2.65
C LEU A 124 16.56 0.53 -2.00
N ALA A 125 15.29 0.23 -1.92
CA ALA A 125 14.80 -1.07 -1.46
C ALA A 125 13.77 -1.59 -2.45
N GLU A 126 13.99 -2.79 -2.95
CA GLU A 126 13.07 -3.50 -3.83
C GLU A 126 12.35 -4.57 -3.04
N ALA A 127 11.05 -4.54 -3.07
CA ALA A 127 10.21 -5.59 -2.51
C ALA A 127 9.52 -6.34 -3.65
N THR A 128 9.60 -7.66 -3.65
CA THR A 128 9.05 -8.52 -4.72
C THR A 128 7.94 -9.42 -4.20
N SER A 129 7.13 -9.94 -5.12
CA SER A 129 6.02 -10.86 -4.83
C SER A 129 5.02 -10.29 -3.81
N ILE A 130 4.64 -9.05 -4.03
CA ILE A 130 3.67 -8.35 -3.18
C ILE A 130 2.29 -8.52 -3.80
N TRP A 131 1.31 -8.78 -2.97
CA TRP A 131 -0.08 -8.73 -3.41
C TRP A 131 -0.97 -8.12 -2.32
N ALA A 132 -2.02 -7.43 -2.78
CA ALA A 132 -3.01 -6.79 -1.96
C ALA A 132 -4.35 -7.48 -2.11
N ASN A 133 -5.01 -7.78 -1.00
CA ASN A 133 -6.40 -8.20 -0.99
C ASN A 133 -7.30 -6.97 -0.87
N ILE A 134 -8.19 -6.79 -1.84
CA ILE A 134 -9.13 -5.67 -1.93
C ILE A 134 -10.54 -6.24 -1.88
N GLY A 135 -11.32 -5.79 -0.90
CA GLY A 135 -12.75 -6.10 -0.78
C GLY A 135 -13.58 -4.83 -0.98
N ILE A 136 -14.54 -4.85 -1.90
CA ILE A 136 -15.43 -3.73 -2.21
C ILE A 136 -16.87 -4.23 -2.20
N ASP A 137 -17.76 -3.48 -1.53
CA ASP A 137 -19.19 -3.69 -1.59
C ASP A 137 -19.84 -2.57 -2.39
N PHE A 138 -20.81 -2.93 -3.24
CA PHE A 138 -21.69 -2.02 -3.94
C PHE A 138 -23.14 -2.28 -3.52
N ASN A 139 -23.74 -1.33 -2.82
CA ASN A 139 -25.16 -1.38 -2.45
C ASN A 139 -26.02 -0.80 -3.58
N MET A 140 -26.89 -1.62 -4.15
CA MET A 140 -27.73 -1.23 -5.30
C MET A 140 -28.84 -0.25 -4.92
N ILE A 141 -29.23 -0.15 -3.64
CA ILE A 141 -30.30 0.74 -3.21
C ILE A 141 -29.75 2.13 -2.93
N THR A 142 -28.68 2.19 -2.12
CA THR A 142 -28.06 3.46 -1.73
C THR A 142 -27.07 3.96 -2.77
N CYS A 143 -26.70 3.11 -3.73
CA CYS A 143 -25.66 3.37 -4.71
C CYS A 143 -24.28 3.68 -4.09
N GLU A 144 -24.02 3.15 -2.92
CA GLU A 144 -22.79 3.34 -2.22
C GLU A 144 -21.76 2.27 -2.61
N LEU A 145 -20.56 2.70 -2.94
CA LEU A 145 -19.38 1.86 -3.07
C LEU A 145 -18.56 1.99 -1.79
N THR A 146 -18.38 0.87 -1.09
CA THR A 146 -17.67 0.85 0.19
C THR A 146 -16.43 -0.03 0.12
N LEU A 147 -15.27 0.52 0.46
CA LEU A 147 -14.06 -0.26 0.64
C LEU A 147 -14.15 -1.03 1.97
N LYS A 148 -14.34 -2.35 1.88
CA LYS A 148 -14.42 -3.24 3.06
C LYS A 148 -13.06 -3.65 3.57
N ARG A 149 -12.13 -3.89 2.66
CA ARG A 149 -10.81 -4.39 2.98
C ARG A 149 -9.79 -3.90 1.98
N LEU A 150 -8.67 -3.49 2.51
CA LEU A 150 -7.43 -3.35 1.78
C LEU A 150 -6.33 -3.85 2.68
N LYS A 151 -5.67 -4.93 2.29
CA LYS A 151 -4.61 -5.53 3.07
C LYS A 151 -3.50 -6.01 2.15
N LEU A 152 -2.31 -5.51 2.37
CA LEU A 152 -1.11 -6.06 1.76
C LEU A 152 -0.78 -7.40 2.43
N ASN A 153 -0.76 -8.45 1.64
CA ASN A 153 -0.39 -9.77 2.10
C ASN A 153 0.98 -10.10 1.53
N ASN A 154 1.84 -10.59 2.37
CA ASN A 154 3.12 -11.16 2.05
C ASN A 154 4.09 -10.26 1.24
N ILE A 155 5.14 -9.84 1.89
CA ILE A 155 6.37 -9.39 1.22
C ILE A 155 7.38 -10.52 1.41
N GLU A 156 7.65 -11.27 0.35
CA GLU A 156 8.52 -12.45 0.43
C GLU A 156 9.97 -12.04 0.61
N SER A 157 10.43 -11.09 -0.19
CA SER A 157 11.79 -10.61 -0.09
C SER A 157 11.88 -9.09 -0.21
N ILE A 158 12.82 -8.53 0.54
CA ILE A 158 13.23 -7.13 0.41
C ILE A 158 14.72 -7.13 0.16
N ARG A 159 15.13 -6.56 -0.96
CA ARG A 159 16.53 -6.30 -1.28
C ARG A 159 16.83 -4.83 -1.04
N ILE A 160 17.94 -4.54 -0.43
CA ILE A 160 18.40 -3.17 -0.19
C ILE A 160 19.66 -2.94 -1.01
N PHE A 161 19.64 -1.85 -1.75
CA PHE A 161 20.75 -1.41 -2.58
C PHE A 161 21.27 -0.10 -2.00
N PRO A 162 22.45 -0.10 -1.36
CA PRO A 162 23.09 1.14 -0.99
C PRO A 162 23.56 1.87 -2.26
N ASP A 163 23.64 3.19 -2.19
CA ASP A 163 24.24 3.99 -3.26
C ASP A 163 25.70 3.59 -3.45
N GLU A 164 26.08 3.29 -4.69
CA GLU A 164 27.41 2.77 -5.07
C GLU A 164 28.60 3.66 -4.64
N ASN A 165 28.33 4.89 -4.25
CA ASN A 165 29.36 5.86 -3.83
C ASN A 165 29.73 5.82 -2.34
N ASN A 166 29.13 4.93 -1.55
CA ASN A 166 29.37 4.87 -0.10
C ASN A 166 30.32 3.72 0.26
N LEU A 167 31.56 4.10 0.56
CA LEU A 167 32.71 3.24 0.90
C LEU A 167 32.59 2.47 2.25
N VAL A 168 31.41 2.35 2.85
CA VAL A 168 31.25 1.72 4.17
C VAL A 168 30.21 0.61 4.11
N GLU A 169 30.49 -0.42 3.31
CA GLU A 169 29.67 -1.66 3.28
C GLU A 169 29.48 -2.25 4.68
N ASP A 170 30.51 -2.22 5.54
CA ASP A 170 30.46 -2.78 6.89
C ASP A 170 29.54 -2.01 7.85
N ALA A 171 29.29 -0.71 7.63
CA ALA A 171 28.35 0.07 8.43
C ALA A 171 26.91 -0.04 7.93
N ILE A 172 26.70 -0.44 6.69
CA ILE A 172 25.37 -0.57 6.07
C ILE A 172 24.68 -1.88 6.46
N MET A 173 25.42 -2.97 6.68
CA MET A 173 24.83 -4.27 7.02
C MET A 173 23.94 -4.25 8.28
N PRO A 174 24.31 -3.64 9.39
CA PRO A 174 23.42 -3.47 10.54
C PRO A 174 22.22 -2.59 10.22
N LEU A 175 22.41 -1.55 9.36
CA LEU A 175 21.34 -0.70 8.88
C LEU A 175 20.35 -1.41 7.97
N ALA A 176 20.81 -2.35 7.14
CA ALA A 176 19.95 -3.13 6.26
C ALA A 176 18.86 -3.85 7.08
N ASN A 177 19.22 -4.49 8.20
CA ASN A 177 18.25 -5.15 9.08
C ASN A 177 17.25 -4.18 9.70
N VAL A 178 17.72 -3.00 10.09
CA VAL A 178 16.86 -1.93 10.61
C VAL A 178 15.93 -1.40 9.53
N LEU A 179 16.45 -1.16 8.33
CA LEU A 179 15.66 -0.74 7.17
C LEU A 179 14.62 -1.78 6.79
N ILE A 180 14.98 -3.05 6.73
CA ILE A 180 14.04 -4.16 6.47
C ILE A 180 12.92 -4.17 7.52
N PHE A 181 13.25 -4.03 8.79
CA PHE A 181 12.26 -3.98 9.85
C PHE A 181 11.35 -2.74 9.74
N LEU A 182 11.91 -1.57 9.48
CA LEU A 182 11.15 -0.33 9.28
C LEU A 182 10.26 -0.40 8.03
N VAL A 183 10.79 -0.93 6.93
CA VAL A 183 10.02 -1.14 5.69
C VAL A 183 8.87 -2.10 5.95
N LYS A 184 9.12 -3.25 6.58
CA LYS A 184 8.06 -4.23 6.83
C LYS A 184 6.94 -3.72 7.74
N THR A 185 7.28 -3.01 8.80
CA THR A 185 6.28 -2.68 9.84
C THR A 185 5.64 -1.31 9.66
N ALA A 186 6.43 -0.28 9.35
CA ALA A 186 5.92 1.09 9.27
C ALA A 186 5.43 1.45 7.86
N LEU A 187 6.16 1.01 6.84
CA LEU A 187 5.86 1.37 5.46
C LEU A 187 4.63 0.64 4.94
N ILE A 188 4.51 -0.67 5.18
CA ILE A 188 3.34 -1.45 4.72
C ILE A 188 2.06 -0.83 5.26
N LYS A 189 2.04 -0.56 6.58
CA LYS A 189 0.89 0.08 7.20
C LYS A 189 0.59 1.45 6.61
N LYS A 190 1.62 2.23 6.32
CA LYS A 190 1.48 3.56 5.72
C LYS A 190 0.96 3.48 4.29
N ILE A 191 1.43 2.51 3.50
CA ILE A 191 0.93 2.26 2.14
C ILE A 191 -0.54 1.84 2.19
N GLU A 192 -0.90 0.90 3.08
CA GLU A 192 -2.29 0.47 3.24
C GLU A 192 -3.20 1.65 3.61
N GLU A 193 -2.78 2.50 4.56
CA GLU A 193 -3.55 3.68 4.97
C GLU A 193 -3.74 4.68 3.83
N GLN A 194 -2.68 5.03 3.11
CA GLN A 194 -2.74 5.99 1.99
C GLN A 194 -3.55 5.43 0.82
N ALA A 195 -3.32 4.18 0.45
CA ALA A 195 -4.08 3.52 -0.59
C ALA A 195 -5.57 3.37 -0.22
N ALA A 196 -5.89 3.11 1.05
CA ALA A 196 -7.28 3.04 1.50
C ALA A 196 -7.99 4.39 1.43
N ILE A 197 -7.33 5.49 1.80
CA ILE A 197 -7.89 6.85 1.67
C ILE A 197 -8.18 7.13 0.20
N PHE A 198 -7.21 6.91 -0.66
CA PHE A 198 -7.35 7.15 -2.08
C PHE A 198 -8.45 6.31 -2.72
N LEU A 199 -8.48 5.00 -2.43
CA LEU A 199 -9.52 4.11 -2.98
C LEU A 199 -10.92 4.55 -2.54
N ARG A 200 -11.10 4.96 -1.29
CA ARG A 200 -12.39 5.49 -0.82
C ARG A 200 -12.81 6.73 -1.61
N GLU A 201 -11.93 7.71 -1.77
CA GLU A 201 -12.23 8.92 -2.55
C GLU A 201 -12.54 8.60 -4.01
N TYR A 202 -11.85 7.61 -4.59
CA TYR A 202 -12.11 7.15 -5.94
C TYR A 202 -13.47 6.45 -6.06
N LEU A 203 -13.78 5.54 -5.13
CA LEU A 203 -15.05 4.84 -5.08
C LEU A 203 -16.22 5.81 -4.87
N ASP A 204 -16.08 6.82 -4.04
CA ASP A 204 -17.09 7.87 -3.83
C ASP A 204 -17.36 8.66 -5.12
N ARG A 205 -16.31 8.98 -5.87
CA ARG A 205 -16.45 9.63 -7.18
C ARG A 205 -17.14 8.73 -8.20
N MET A 206 -16.78 7.45 -8.23
CA MET A 206 -17.42 6.46 -9.12
C MET A 206 -18.90 6.26 -8.76
N ALA A 207 -19.23 6.15 -7.48
CA ALA A 207 -20.60 5.98 -7.01
C ALA A 207 -21.52 7.09 -7.52
N LYS A 208 -21.05 8.35 -7.47
CA LYS A 208 -21.79 9.51 -8.00
C LYS A 208 -22.08 9.41 -9.51
N ASN A 209 -21.17 8.78 -10.26
CA ASN A 209 -21.32 8.62 -11.71
C ASN A 209 -22.18 7.39 -12.08
N LEU A 210 -22.14 6.33 -11.28
CA LEU A 210 -22.89 5.09 -11.52
C LEU A 210 -24.39 5.25 -11.27
N CYS A 211 -24.77 6.13 -10.36
CA CYS A 211 -26.16 6.35 -9.98
C CYS A 211 -26.55 7.83 -10.06
N PRO A 212 -26.67 8.40 -11.24
CA PRO A 212 -27.10 9.77 -11.41
C PRO A 212 -28.52 10.03 -10.86
N TRP A 213 -29.29 8.98 -10.57
CA TRP A 213 -30.65 9.04 -10.03
C TRP A 213 -30.71 9.51 -8.57
N ASN A 214 -29.65 9.44 -7.78
CA ASN A 214 -29.61 10.00 -6.44
C ASN A 214 -29.70 11.54 -6.42
N ALA A 215 -29.46 12.19 -7.56
CA ALA A 215 -29.70 13.64 -7.70
C ALA A 215 -31.20 13.98 -7.85
N PHE A 216 -32.06 12.99 -8.12
CA PHE A 216 -33.49 13.19 -8.32
C PHE A 216 -34.36 12.89 -7.09
N ASN A 217 -33.82 12.30 -6.02
CA ASN A 217 -34.58 12.10 -4.77
C ASN A 217 -34.76 13.39 -3.93
N LEU A 218 -34.58 14.55 -4.53
CA LEU A 218 -35.01 15.85 -3.99
C LEU A 218 -36.43 16.23 -4.40
N PHE A 219 -37.16 15.38 -5.09
CA PHE A 219 -38.60 15.60 -5.27
C PHE A 219 -39.34 14.96 -4.10
N ASN A 220 -39.47 15.73 -3.05
CA ASN A 220 -40.55 15.62 -2.09
C ASN A 220 -41.85 15.32 -2.84
N TYR A 221 -42.35 14.10 -2.76
CA TYR A 221 -43.78 13.91 -2.85
C TYR A 221 -44.39 14.40 -1.52
N ASP A 222 -44.58 15.69 -1.41
CA ASP A 222 -45.63 16.23 -0.57
C ASP A 222 -46.94 15.78 -1.18
N VAL A 223 -47.42 14.62 -0.75
CA VAL A 223 -48.81 14.25 -0.92
C VAL A 223 -49.52 14.81 0.31
N THR A 224 -49.91 16.07 0.22
CA THR A 224 -50.96 16.61 1.01
C THR A 224 -52.27 16.09 0.44
N GLU A 225 -52.98 15.22 1.18
CA GLU A 225 -54.41 15.18 1.36
C GLU A 225 -54.77 14.73 2.78
#